data_a0b27628fd799919800af63470199f92
#
_entry.id   a0b27628fd799919800af63470199f92
#
_cell.length_a   1.000
_cell.length_b   1.000
_cell.length_c   1.000
_cell.angle_alpha   90.00
_cell.angle_beta   90.00
_cell.angle_gamma   90.00
#
_symmetry.space_group_name_H-M   'P 1'
#
loop_
_entity.id
_entity.type
_entity.pdbx_description
1 polymer ?
#
loop_
_entity_poly.entity_id
_entity_poly.type
_entity_poly.pdbx_seq_one_letter_code
_entity_poly.pdbx_strand_id
1 'polypeptide(L)'
;MGTGYVRRSTTQIATGEVIEAADFNNEFNDIVSSFTASTGHSHDGTTSEGGDVTKLLGTAITIGDGSAGTDIVVTFDGETTDGVLTWMEDEDHFKFSDDIVVDGTKRLYFNDEGGEYIHGDGTDLNLVSGADINIPASIGLTFGNDGEKIEGDGTDLTIAGNNINLTAVADVVIPADVGITFGDAGEKIEGDGSDLTISSSAVLTLDAGGNIVIDSDG
;
A
#
# COMPACT_ATOMS: atom_id res chain seq x y z
N MET A 1 -37.26 -1.16 5.33
CA MET A 1 -37.71 -1.39 3.93
C MET A 1 -38.75 -0.37 3.61
N GLY A 2 -38.56 0.41 2.53
CA GLY A 2 -39.61 1.25 1.97
C GLY A 2 -40.69 0.39 1.39
N THR A 3 -41.92 0.91 1.36
CA THR A 3 -43.01 0.27 0.63
C THR A 3 -43.02 0.90 -0.76
N GLY A 4 -42.53 0.19 -1.75
CA GLY A 4 -42.56 0.67 -3.14
C GLY A 4 -43.97 1.09 -3.58
N TYR A 5 -44.07 1.70 -4.74
CA TYR A 5 -45.35 2.12 -5.28
C TYR A 5 -46.25 0.92 -5.58
N VAL A 6 -47.39 0.86 -4.89
CA VAL A 6 -48.47 -0.10 -5.20
C VAL A 6 -49.66 0.66 -5.74
N ARG A 7 -50.04 0.39 -6.99
CA ARG A 7 -51.18 1.01 -7.63
C ARG A 7 -52.48 0.66 -6.90
N ARG A 8 -53.14 1.65 -6.34
CA ARG A 8 -54.38 1.51 -5.58
C ARG A 8 -55.62 1.49 -6.48
N SER A 9 -55.54 2.10 -7.64
CA SER A 9 -56.66 2.40 -8.51
C SER A 9 -57.10 1.27 -9.45
N THR A 10 -56.67 0.04 -9.29
CA THR A 10 -57.03 -1.07 -10.17
C THR A 10 -58.54 -1.42 -10.18
N THR A 11 -59.22 -1.05 -9.10
CA THR A 11 -60.70 -1.29 -8.98
C THR A 11 -61.53 -0.01 -8.96
N GLN A 12 -60.91 1.12 -8.62
CA GLN A 12 -61.59 2.42 -8.45
C GLN A 12 -61.58 3.25 -9.76
N ILE A 13 -60.51 3.12 -10.56
CA ILE A 13 -60.41 3.76 -11.88
C ILE A 13 -60.59 2.67 -12.93
N ALA A 14 -61.83 2.16 -13.08
CA ALA A 14 -62.19 1.11 -14.01
C ALA A 14 -63.32 1.55 -14.94
N THR A 15 -63.46 0.88 -16.09
CA THR A 15 -64.54 1.17 -17.06
C THR A 15 -65.91 0.92 -16.43
N GLY A 16 -66.74 1.96 -16.41
CA GLY A 16 -68.11 1.90 -15.89
C GLY A 16 -68.24 2.37 -14.45
N GLU A 17 -67.15 2.68 -13.76
CA GLU A 17 -67.17 3.26 -12.41
C GLU A 17 -67.18 4.79 -12.47
N VAL A 18 -67.75 5.41 -11.43
CA VAL A 18 -67.66 6.87 -11.21
C VAL A 18 -66.31 7.14 -10.58
N ILE A 19 -65.48 7.92 -11.25
CA ILE A 19 -64.18 8.34 -10.73
C ILE A 19 -64.35 9.58 -9.92
N GLU A 20 -64.02 9.52 -8.63
CA GLU A 20 -64.05 10.65 -7.69
C GLU A 20 -62.66 11.30 -7.57
N ALA A 21 -62.65 12.57 -7.11
CA ALA A 21 -61.38 13.30 -6.86
C ALA A 21 -60.48 12.59 -5.84
N ALA A 22 -61.07 11.84 -4.92
CA ALA A 22 -60.35 11.06 -3.93
C ALA A 22 -59.53 9.95 -4.53
N ASP A 23 -60.00 9.29 -5.64
CA ASP A 23 -59.32 8.19 -6.30
C ASP A 23 -57.98 8.65 -6.89
N PHE A 24 -58.01 9.82 -7.58
CA PHE A 24 -56.78 10.42 -8.09
C PHE A 24 -55.86 10.94 -7.00
N ASN A 25 -56.39 11.64 -6.00
CA ASN A 25 -55.61 12.21 -4.89
C ASN A 25 -54.88 11.10 -4.12
N ASN A 26 -55.54 9.98 -3.86
CA ASN A 26 -54.95 8.86 -3.17
C ASN A 26 -53.83 8.22 -3.99
N GLU A 27 -54.01 8.04 -5.30
CA GLU A 27 -53.01 7.50 -6.21
C GLU A 27 -51.79 8.41 -6.28
N PHE A 28 -52.00 9.73 -6.40
CA PHE A 28 -50.89 10.68 -6.42
C PHE A 28 -50.15 10.76 -5.05
N ASN A 29 -50.86 10.65 -3.95
CA ASN A 29 -50.24 10.59 -2.62
C ASN A 29 -49.39 9.33 -2.46
N ASP A 30 -49.82 8.20 -2.97
CA ASP A 30 -49.04 6.96 -2.96
C ASP A 30 -47.78 7.06 -3.84
N ILE A 31 -47.87 7.72 -4.99
CA ILE A 31 -46.71 8.02 -5.86
C ILE A 31 -45.73 8.94 -5.07
N VAL A 32 -46.20 10.03 -4.49
CA VAL A 32 -45.36 10.93 -3.71
C VAL A 32 -44.70 10.19 -2.53
N SER A 33 -45.46 9.35 -1.83
CA SER A 33 -44.96 8.55 -0.72
C SER A 33 -43.84 7.59 -1.15
N SER A 34 -43.91 7.03 -2.37
CA SER A 34 -42.87 6.15 -2.93
C SER A 34 -41.53 6.83 -3.15
N PHE A 35 -41.50 8.15 -3.22
CA PHE A 35 -40.26 8.95 -3.36
C PHE A 35 -39.85 9.65 -2.06
N THR A 36 -40.48 9.32 -0.93
CA THR A 36 -40.13 9.91 0.36
C THR A 36 -38.86 9.27 0.92
N ALA A 37 -37.91 10.07 1.40
CA ALA A 37 -36.59 9.62 1.85
C ALA A 37 -36.59 8.53 2.94
N SER A 38 -37.62 8.49 3.79
CA SER A 38 -37.71 7.52 4.91
C SER A 38 -38.58 6.31 4.64
N THR A 39 -39.52 6.41 3.69
CA THR A 39 -40.55 5.38 3.41
C THR A 39 -40.71 5.06 1.92
N GLY A 40 -39.90 5.69 1.05
CA GLY A 40 -39.88 5.47 -0.37
C GLY A 40 -39.34 4.10 -0.80
N HIS A 41 -39.29 3.87 -2.10
CA HIS A 41 -38.73 2.62 -2.65
C HIS A 41 -37.20 2.61 -2.55
N SER A 42 -36.64 1.44 -2.46
CA SER A 42 -35.20 1.13 -2.61
C SER A 42 -34.96 0.51 -4.00
N HIS A 43 -33.76 0.52 -4.49
CA HIS A 43 -33.37 -0.21 -5.70
C HIS A 43 -32.73 -1.54 -5.32
N ASP A 44 -33.51 -2.44 -4.73
CA ASP A 44 -33.05 -3.74 -4.19
C ASP A 44 -33.33 -4.93 -5.14
N GLY A 45 -33.78 -4.64 -6.37
CA GLY A 45 -34.09 -5.67 -7.39
C GLY A 45 -35.46 -6.32 -7.26
N THR A 46 -36.24 -5.99 -6.24
CA THR A 46 -37.62 -6.52 -6.10
C THR A 46 -38.62 -5.77 -6.98
N THR A 47 -39.73 -6.44 -7.32
CA THR A 47 -40.69 -5.93 -8.33
C THR A 47 -41.31 -4.57 -7.96
N SER A 48 -41.44 -4.26 -6.68
CA SER A 48 -42.09 -3.04 -6.18
C SER A 48 -41.11 -1.94 -5.79
N GLU A 49 -39.82 -2.27 -5.66
CA GLU A 49 -38.78 -1.39 -5.13
C GLU A 49 -37.87 -0.81 -6.22
N GLY A 50 -38.18 -1.05 -7.47
CA GLY A 50 -37.36 -0.65 -8.60
C GLY A 50 -36.35 -1.72 -9.00
N GLY A 51 -35.97 -1.74 -10.28
CA GLY A 51 -34.94 -2.65 -10.78
C GLY A 51 -33.55 -2.21 -10.38
N ASP A 52 -32.56 -3.09 -10.63
CA ASP A 52 -31.15 -2.82 -10.37
C ASP A 52 -30.68 -1.50 -11.00
N VAL A 53 -29.87 -0.75 -10.30
CA VAL A 53 -29.19 0.42 -10.85
C VAL A 53 -27.97 -0.06 -11.63
N THR A 54 -28.14 -0.30 -12.93
CA THR A 54 -27.07 -0.81 -13.79
C THR A 54 -26.10 0.27 -14.27
N LYS A 55 -26.44 1.55 -14.10
CA LYS A 55 -25.61 2.67 -14.54
C LYS A 55 -25.93 3.95 -13.77
N LEU A 56 -24.90 4.55 -13.18
CA LEU A 56 -24.93 5.90 -12.62
C LEU A 56 -24.28 6.85 -13.63
N LEU A 57 -25.06 7.84 -14.12
CA LEU A 57 -24.61 8.84 -15.10
C LEU A 57 -24.38 10.16 -14.40
N GLY A 58 -23.16 10.67 -14.50
CA GLY A 58 -22.79 11.96 -13.93
C GLY A 58 -21.29 12.12 -13.90
N THR A 59 -20.83 13.32 -13.54
CA THR A 59 -19.40 13.62 -13.36
C THR A 59 -18.94 13.42 -11.92
N ALA A 60 -19.87 13.20 -10.99
CA ALA A 60 -19.59 12.98 -9.57
C ALA A 60 -20.68 12.10 -8.93
N ILE A 61 -20.27 11.34 -7.93
CA ILE A 61 -21.14 10.60 -7.01
C ILE A 61 -20.70 11.01 -5.61
N THR A 62 -21.65 11.48 -4.79
CA THR A 62 -21.39 11.73 -3.36
C THR A 62 -21.98 10.58 -2.56
N ILE A 63 -21.18 9.97 -1.70
CA ILE A 63 -21.57 8.89 -0.80
C ILE A 63 -21.36 9.40 0.62
N GLY A 64 -22.38 9.25 1.47
CA GLY A 64 -22.38 9.78 2.84
C GLY A 64 -23.16 11.08 2.96
N ASP A 65 -23.52 11.44 4.21
CA ASP A 65 -24.32 12.61 4.55
C ASP A 65 -23.53 13.72 5.27
N GLY A 66 -22.22 13.51 5.46
CA GLY A 66 -21.32 14.44 6.16
C GLY A 66 -21.47 14.42 7.69
N SER A 67 -22.05 13.37 8.25
CA SER A 67 -22.14 13.21 9.71
C SER A 67 -20.77 12.91 10.31
N ALA A 68 -20.35 13.73 11.27
CA ALA A 68 -19.07 13.58 11.96
C ALA A 68 -19.00 12.26 12.74
N GLY A 69 -17.83 11.60 12.73
CA GLY A 69 -17.57 10.35 13.45
C GLY A 69 -18.32 9.15 12.91
N THR A 70 -18.84 9.23 11.68
CA THR A 70 -19.56 8.11 11.03
C THR A 70 -18.82 7.66 9.80
N ASP A 71 -18.25 6.46 9.85
CA ASP A 71 -17.58 5.85 8.72
C ASP A 71 -18.53 5.61 7.55
N ILE A 72 -18.02 5.82 6.34
CA ILE A 72 -18.77 5.57 5.11
C ILE A 72 -18.33 4.23 4.54
N VAL A 73 -19.28 3.31 4.40
CA VAL A 73 -19.02 1.92 3.96
C VAL A 73 -19.61 1.69 2.59
N VAL A 74 -18.79 1.17 1.68
CA VAL A 74 -19.22 0.65 0.37
C VAL A 74 -18.94 -0.85 0.35
N THR A 75 -19.99 -1.65 0.30
CA THR A 75 -19.91 -3.11 0.23
C THR A 75 -20.08 -3.58 -1.21
N PHE A 76 -19.18 -4.43 -1.65
CA PHE A 76 -19.28 -5.22 -2.88
C PHE A 76 -19.77 -6.61 -2.49
N ASP A 77 -21.08 -6.82 -2.62
CA ASP A 77 -21.79 -8.04 -2.20
C ASP A 77 -21.39 -9.21 -3.10
N GLY A 78 -20.66 -10.16 -2.55
CA GLY A 78 -20.17 -11.36 -3.23
C GLY A 78 -20.97 -12.61 -2.84
N GLU A 79 -20.86 -13.68 -3.61
CA GLU A 79 -21.57 -14.94 -3.33
C GLU A 79 -21.16 -15.59 -2.00
N THR A 80 -19.87 -15.51 -1.65
CA THR A 80 -19.28 -16.20 -0.49
C THR A 80 -18.75 -15.24 0.56
N THR A 81 -18.08 -14.20 0.12
CA THR A 81 -17.49 -13.15 0.96
C THR A 81 -17.65 -11.80 0.26
N ASP A 82 -17.85 -10.77 1.06
CA ASP A 82 -18.02 -9.41 0.58
C ASP A 82 -16.69 -8.66 0.63
N GLY A 83 -16.43 -7.85 -0.39
CA GLY A 83 -15.37 -6.85 -0.35
C GLY A 83 -15.89 -5.53 0.23
N VAL A 84 -15.13 -4.88 1.12
CA VAL A 84 -15.55 -3.64 1.75
C VAL A 84 -14.50 -2.55 1.60
N LEU A 85 -14.94 -1.39 1.10
CA LEU A 85 -14.18 -0.15 1.10
C LEU A 85 -14.81 0.79 2.13
N THR A 86 -14.05 1.17 3.15
CA THR A 86 -14.51 2.09 4.19
C THR A 86 -13.71 3.38 4.14
N TRP A 87 -14.39 4.53 4.12
CA TRP A 87 -13.78 5.79 4.51
C TRP A 87 -13.88 5.91 6.03
N MET A 88 -12.74 5.86 6.70
CA MET A 88 -12.61 6.02 8.15
C MET A 88 -12.65 7.53 8.44
N GLU A 89 -13.78 8.04 8.95
CA GLU A 89 -14.03 9.47 9.03
C GLU A 89 -13.13 10.16 10.06
N ASP A 90 -12.96 9.55 11.21
CA ASP A 90 -12.14 10.12 12.29
C ASP A 90 -10.62 9.99 12.03
N GLU A 91 -10.20 9.00 11.26
CA GLU A 91 -8.80 8.71 10.94
C GLU A 91 -8.34 9.26 9.59
N ASP A 92 -9.23 9.84 8.80
CA ASP A 92 -8.95 10.46 7.49
C ASP A 92 -8.25 9.53 6.48
N HIS A 93 -8.67 8.25 6.38
CA HIS A 93 -8.10 7.32 5.40
C HIS A 93 -9.09 6.28 4.87
N PHE A 94 -8.74 5.66 3.73
CA PHE A 94 -9.46 4.52 3.19
C PHE A 94 -8.93 3.21 3.78
N LYS A 95 -9.84 2.32 4.19
CA LYS A 95 -9.57 0.95 4.62
C LYS A 95 -10.21 -0.03 3.65
N PHE A 96 -9.44 -1.03 3.22
CA PHE A 96 -9.90 -2.14 2.40
C PHE A 96 -9.98 -3.40 3.26
N SER A 97 -11.05 -4.21 3.10
CA SER A 97 -11.19 -5.49 3.83
C SER A 97 -10.31 -6.58 3.23
N ASP A 98 -9.96 -6.44 1.94
CA ASP A 98 -9.27 -7.46 1.16
C ASP A 98 -8.05 -6.89 0.45
N ASP A 99 -7.31 -7.77 -0.25
CA ASP A 99 -6.11 -7.42 -0.99
C ASP A 99 -6.41 -6.40 -2.11
N ILE A 100 -5.45 -5.52 -2.37
CA ILE A 100 -5.47 -4.62 -3.52
C ILE A 100 -4.54 -5.17 -4.59
N VAL A 101 -5.08 -5.54 -5.75
CA VAL A 101 -4.31 -5.95 -6.91
C VAL A 101 -4.13 -4.76 -7.86
N VAL A 102 -2.87 -4.37 -8.06
CA VAL A 102 -2.49 -3.42 -9.11
C VAL A 102 -2.05 -4.23 -10.32
N ASP A 103 -2.94 -4.34 -11.33
CA ASP A 103 -2.82 -5.27 -12.44
C ASP A 103 -1.70 -4.93 -13.44
N GLY A 104 -1.01 -5.95 -13.91
CA GLY A 104 0.02 -5.89 -14.95
C GLY A 104 1.17 -4.96 -14.60
N THR A 105 1.51 -4.06 -15.50
CA THR A 105 2.59 -3.06 -15.33
C THR A 105 2.08 -1.74 -14.74
N LYS A 106 0.91 -1.74 -14.12
CA LYS A 106 0.36 -0.56 -13.47
C LYS A 106 1.13 -0.22 -12.21
N ARG A 107 1.01 1.01 -11.74
CA ARG A 107 1.81 1.57 -10.66
C ARG A 107 0.93 2.14 -9.56
N LEU A 108 1.39 2.02 -8.33
CA LEU A 108 0.87 2.80 -7.22
C LEU A 108 1.79 4.02 -7.05
N TYR A 109 1.29 5.18 -7.43
CA TYR A 109 2.01 6.45 -7.32
C TYR A 109 1.81 7.08 -5.95
N PHE A 110 2.85 7.78 -5.48
CA PHE A 110 2.82 8.60 -4.29
C PHE A 110 3.05 10.05 -4.70
N ASN A 111 2.15 10.95 -4.30
CA ASN A 111 2.12 12.37 -4.59
C ASN A 111 1.66 12.74 -6.01
N ASP A 112 2.34 12.34 -7.08
CA ASP A 112 1.97 12.67 -8.45
C ASP A 112 2.26 11.55 -9.47
N GLU A 113 1.69 11.67 -10.66
CA GLU A 113 1.95 10.77 -11.77
C GLU A 113 3.30 11.11 -12.42
N GLY A 114 4.29 10.26 -12.24
CA GLY A 114 5.67 10.43 -12.75
C GLY A 114 6.71 10.60 -11.64
N GLY A 115 6.26 10.74 -10.37
CA GLY A 115 7.10 10.74 -9.19
C GLY A 115 7.42 9.33 -8.66
N GLU A 116 7.33 9.19 -7.35
CA GLU A 116 7.63 7.95 -6.64
C GLU A 116 6.51 6.92 -6.83
N TYR A 117 6.85 5.66 -7.07
CA TYR A 117 5.88 4.59 -7.23
C TYR A 117 6.42 3.20 -6.88
N ILE A 118 5.50 2.28 -6.65
CA ILE A 118 5.76 0.85 -6.50
C ILE A 118 5.04 0.10 -7.62
N HIS A 119 5.72 -0.86 -8.26
CA HIS A 119 5.12 -1.73 -9.26
C HIS A 119 5.80 -3.10 -9.36
N GLY A 120 5.05 -4.12 -9.80
CA GLY A 120 5.60 -5.39 -10.25
C GLY A 120 5.86 -5.36 -11.76
N ASP A 121 6.90 -6.03 -12.23
CA ASP A 121 7.15 -6.19 -13.66
C ASP A 121 6.90 -7.63 -14.16
N GLY A 122 6.35 -8.47 -13.30
CA GLY A 122 6.09 -9.90 -13.53
C GLY A 122 7.20 -10.81 -13.01
N THR A 123 8.33 -10.25 -12.58
CA THR A 123 9.49 -10.95 -12.00
C THR A 123 9.87 -10.32 -10.65
N ASP A 124 10.00 -9.02 -10.62
CA ASP A 124 10.49 -8.26 -9.47
C ASP A 124 9.47 -7.23 -8.95
N LEU A 125 9.58 -6.92 -7.66
CA LEU A 125 8.94 -5.76 -7.06
C LEU A 125 9.91 -4.58 -7.12
N ASN A 126 9.52 -3.55 -7.85
CA ASN A 126 10.32 -2.34 -8.06
C ASN A 126 9.82 -1.20 -7.17
N LEU A 127 10.72 -0.64 -6.37
CA LEU A 127 10.51 0.63 -5.66
C LEU A 127 11.27 1.70 -6.42
N VAL A 128 10.57 2.68 -6.96
CA VAL A 128 11.16 3.74 -7.79
C VAL A 128 10.99 5.08 -7.12
N SER A 129 12.10 5.79 -6.98
CA SER A 129 12.17 7.13 -6.43
C SER A 129 13.00 8.03 -7.35
N GLY A 130 12.67 9.31 -7.42
CA GLY A 130 13.46 10.31 -8.14
C GLY A 130 14.77 10.70 -7.43
N ALA A 131 14.95 10.31 -6.17
CA ALA A 131 16.14 10.52 -5.37
C ALA A 131 16.45 9.26 -4.55
N ASP A 132 16.34 9.30 -3.23
CA ASP A 132 16.68 8.19 -2.36
C ASP A 132 15.44 7.47 -1.83
N ILE A 133 15.57 6.18 -1.52
CA ILE A 133 14.64 5.46 -0.64
C ILE A 133 15.14 5.68 0.79
N ASN A 134 14.45 6.52 1.55
CA ASN A 134 14.85 6.88 2.90
C ASN A 134 14.41 5.82 3.91
N ILE A 135 15.37 5.14 4.52
CA ILE A 135 15.17 4.24 5.64
C ILE A 135 15.56 5.02 6.92
N PRO A 136 14.65 5.28 7.85
CA PRO A 136 14.95 6.00 9.09
C PRO A 136 16.03 5.31 9.93
N ALA A 137 16.71 6.07 10.77
CA ALA A 137 17.70 5.53 11.71
C ALA A 137 17.08 4.43 12.60
N SER A 138 17.83 3.38 12.86
CA SER A 138 17.44 2.19 13.62
C SER A 138 16.31 1.37 12.98
N ILE A 139 16.04 1.60 11.69
CA ILE A 139 15.19 0.76 10.85
C ILE A 139 16.08 0.16 9.78
N GLY A 140 16.01 -1.15 9.58
CA GLY A 140 16.84 -1.87 8.62
C GLY A 140 16.06 -2.61 7.55
N LEU A 141 16.75 -3.03 6.50
CA LEU A 141 16.30 -4.04 5.57
C LEU A 141 16.75 -5.41 6.07
N THR A 142 15.81 -6.29 6.40
CA THR A 142 16.09 -7.65 6.87
C THR A 142 15.98 -8.66 5.73
N PHE A 143 16.80 -9.71 5.78
CA PHE A 143 16.83 -10.78 4.79
C PHE A 143 16.56 -12.12 5.49
N GLY A 144 15.27 -12.47 5.59
CA GLY A 144 14.81 -13.70 6.27
C GLY A 144 14.47 -13.50 7.74
N ASN A 145 15.40 -12.98 8.55
CA ASN A 145 15.20 -12.69 9.96
C ASN A 145 16.09 -11.53 10.43
N ASP A 146 15.94 -11.07 11.67
CA ASP A 146 16.66 -9.93 12.22
C ASP A 146 18.19 -10.15 12.36
N GLY A 147 18.66 -11.37 12.15
CA GLY A 147 20.09 -11.69 12.19
C GLY A 147 20.84 -11.30 10.91
N GLU A 148 20.15 -11.19 9.78
CA GLU A 148 20.70 -10.73 8.51
C GLU A 148 20.03 -9.41 8.11
N LYS A 149 20.79 -8.31 8.22
CA LYS A 149 20.23 -6.99 7.91
C LYS A 149 21.28 -5.96 7.47
N ILE A 150 20.78 -4.90 6.83
CA ILE A 150 21.49 -3.65 6.59
C ILE A 150 20.73 -2.56 7.34
N GLU A 151 21.37 -1.89 8.29
CA GLU A 151 20.74 -0.91 9.18
C GLU A 151 21.68 0.24 9.49
N GLY A 152 21.17 1.48 9.47
CA GLY A 152 21.88 2.67 9.91
C GLY A 152 21.31 3.18 11.22
N ASP A 153 22.15 3.65 12.16
CA ASP A 153 21.73 4.25 13.44
C ASP A 153 21.76 5.80 13.42
N GLY A 154 22.10 6.38 12.28
CA GLY A 154 22.29 7.83 12.09
C GLY A 154 23.76 8.25 12.16
N THR A 155 24.66 7.34 12.53
CA THR A 155 26.11 7.54 12.56
C THR A 155 26.81 6.46 11.73
N ASP A 156 26.49 5.20 12.00
CA ASP A 156 27.13 4.04 11.39
C ASP A 156 26.14 3.24 10.55
N LEU A 157 26.62 2.63 9.46
CA LEU A 157 25.93 1.63 8.68
C LEU A 157 26.42 0.23 9.07
N THR A 158 25.53 -0.59 9.60
CA THR A 158 25.82 -1.98 9.98
C THR A 158 25.30 -2.95 8.93
N ILE A 159 26.14 -3.86 8.46
CA ILE A 159 25.76 -5.05 7.70
C ILE A 159 25.98 -6.25 8.61
N ALA A 160 24.89 -6.89 9.03
CA ALA A 160 24.91 -8.02 9.95
C ALA A 160 24.55 -9.33 9.22
N GLY A 161 25.16 -10.41 9.63
CA GLY A 161 24.93 -11.76 9.16
C GLY A 161 25.97 -12.73 9.71
N ASN A 162 25.75 -14.04 9.57
CA ASN A 162 26.77 -15.05 9.97
C ASN A 162 28.08 -14.89 9.23
N ASN A 163 27.99 -14.65 7.92
CA ASN A 163 29.13 -14.35 7.05
C ASN A 163 28.72 -13.22 6.09
N ILE A 164 29.61 -12.27 5.89
CA ILE A 164 29.47 -11.24 4.86
C ILE A 164 30.33 -11.65 3.67
N ASN A 165 29.69 -12.10 2.57
CA ASN A 165 30.37 -12.50 1.36
C ASN A 165 30.35 -11.35 0.35
N LEU A 166 31.50 -10.72 0.13
CA LEU A 166 31.67 -9.67 -0.87
C LEU A 166 32.22 -10.30 -2.16
N THR A 167 31.39 -10.40 -3.21
CA THR A 167 31.80 -10.90 -4.52
C THR A 167 31.85 -9.72 -5.49
N ALA A 168 33.01 -9.11 -5.61
CA ALA A 168 33.26 -8.01 -6.53
C ALA A 168 33.77 -8.54 -7.90
N VAL A 169 33.32 -7.88 -8.96
CA VAL A 169 33.81 -8.19 -10.33
C VAL A 169 35.18 -7.57 -10.58
N ALA A 170 35.50 -6.46 -9.94
CA ALA A 170 36.79 -5.79 -9.94
C ALA A 170 37.35 -5.74 -8.51
N ASP A 171 37.20 -4.64 -7.80
CA ASP A 171 37.85 -4.43 -6.52
C ASP A 171 36.79 -4.06 -5.43
N VAL A 172 37.12 -4.36 -4.16
CA VAL A 172 36.53 -3.69 -2.99
C VAL A 172 37.42 -2.52 -2.64
N VAL A 173 36.99 -1.32 -2.96
CA VAL A 173 37.81 -0.10 -2.79
C VAL A 173 37.67 0.43 -1.38
N ILE A 174 38.81 0.51 -0.67
CA ILE A 174 38.93 1.20 0.62
C ILE A 174 39.68 2.51 0.33
N PRO A 175 39.12 3.70 0.62
CA PRO A 175 39.76 4.98 0.40
C PRO A 175 41.06 5.13 1.23
N ALA A 176 41.96 6.07 0.82
CA ALA A 176 43.12 6.43 1.60
C ALA A 176 42.70 6.89 3.01
N ASP A 177 43.52 6.57 4.02
CA ASP A 177 43.29 6.87 5.44
C ASP A 177 42.04 6.23 6.05
N VAL A 178 41.45 5.23 5.33
CA VAL A 178 40.38 4.36 5.81
C VAL A 178 40.89 2.94 5.88
N GLY A 179 40.75 2.29 7.01
CA GLY A 179 41.27 0.94 7.23
C GLY A 179 40.20 -0.12 7.49
N ILE A 180 40.59 -1.36 7.38
CA ILE A 180 39.83 -2.52 7.88
C ILE A 180 40.38 -2.84 9.26
N THR A 181 39.59 -2.69 10.32
CA THR A 181 39.94 -2.98 11.71
C THR A 181 39.51 -4.39 12.11
N PHE A 182 40.29 -5.03 12.98
CA PHE A 182 40.04 -6.36 13.52
C PHE A 182 39.93 -6.28 15.04
N GLY A 183 38.74 -6.05 15.57
CA GLY A 183 38.47 -5.89 16.99
C GLY A 183 38.55 -4.45 17.44
N ASP A 184 39.74 -3.83 17.46
CA ASP A 184 39.94 -2.45 17.80
C ASP A 184 40.92 -1.71 16.86
N ALA A 185 41.14 -0.42 17.07
CA ALA A 185 41.98 0.40 16.21
C ALA A 185 43.50 0.03 16.22
N GLY A 186 43.92 -0.86 17.12
CA GLY A 186 45.30 -1.34 17.18
C GLY A 186 45.62 -2.40 16.13
N GLU A 187 44.62 -3.13 15.66
CA GLU A 187 44.74 -4.16 14.62
C GLU A 187 44.04 -3.69 13.36
N LYS A 188 44.80 -3.31 12.33
CA LYS A 188 44.19 -2.82 11.06
C LYS A 188 45.10 -3.04 9.86
N ILE A 189 44.46 -3.01 8.69
CA ILE A 189 45.09 -2.87 7.39
C ILE A 189 44.62 -1.54 6.81
N GLU A 190 45.52 -0.62 6.48
CA GLU A 190 45.21 0.73 6.03
C GLU A 190 46.25 1.22 5.02
N GLY A 191 45.77 1.89 3.97
CA GLY A 191 46.60 2.56 2.99
C GLY A 191 46.46 4.09 3.09
N ASP A 192 47.53 4.87 2.96
CA ASP A 192 47.50 6.33 2.94
C ASP A 192 47.56 6.94 1.50
N GLY A 193 47.51 6.09 0.51
CA GLY A 193 47.66 6.48 -0.90
C GLY A 193 49.09 6.33 -1.42
N SER A 194 50.07 6.07 -0.55
CA SER A 194 51.44 5.81 -0.90
C SER A 194 51.90 4.46 -0.31
N ASP A 195 51.63 4.25 0.97
CA ASP A 195 52.06 3.08 1.73
C ASP A 195 50.84 2.25 2.16
N LEU A 196 51.01 0.91 2.23
CA LEU A 196 50.09 -0.01 2.89
C LEU A 196 50.68 -0.47 4.21
N THR A 197 49.97 -0.17 5.31
CA THR A 197 50.37 -0.52 6.67
C THR A 197 49.51 -1.67 7.21
N ILE A 198 50.13 -2.71 7.75
CA ILE A 198 49.50 -3.75 8.55
C ILE A 198 49.94 -3.55 10.00
N SER A 199 49.00 -3.17 10.86
CA SER A 199 49.28 -2.87 12.28
C SER A 199 48.73 -3.98 13.18
N SER A 200 49.48 -4.28 14.24
CA SER A 200 49.06 -5.16 15.31
C SER A 200 49.56 -4.58 16.67
N SER A 201 48.71 -4.54 17.68
CA SER A 201 49.00 -4.05 19.01
C SER A 201 49.95 -4.96 19.80
N ALA A 202 50.11 -6.23 19.40
CA ALA A 202 50.96 -7.20 20.03
C ALA A 202 51.91 -7.88 19.03
N VAL A 203 51.52 -9.01 18.48
CA VAL A 203 52.33 -9.80 17.57
C VAL A 203 51.59 -9.96 16.22
N LEU A 204 52.27 -9.62 15.15
CA LEU A 204 51.80 -9.98 13.79
C LEU A 204 52.41 -11.36 13.46
N THR A 205 51.57 -12.37 13.31
CA THR A 205 51.98 -13.71 12.90
C THR A 205 51.62 -13.91 11.41
N LEU A 206 52.63 -14.21 10.60
CA LEU A 206 52.45 -14.63 9.19
C LEU A 206 52.65 -16.13 9.14
N ASP A 207 51.56 -16.88 9.09
CA ASP A 207 51.60 -18.35 8.97
C ASP A 207 51.35 -18.76 7.54
N ALA A 208 52.36 -19.34 6.89
CA ALA A 208 52.30 -19.76 5.50
C ALA A 208 52.57 -21.27 5.37
N GLY A 209 51.68 -22.00 4.73
CA GLY A 209 51.94 -23.42 4.35
C GLY A 209 53.05 -23.62 3.33
N GLY A 210 53.71 -22.54 2.90
CA GLY A 210 54.83 -22.50 1.97
C GLY A 210 55.77 -21.35 2.25
N ASN A 211 56.36 -20.71 1.27
CA ASN A 211 57.31 -19.61 1.44
C ASN A 211 56.58 -18.28 1.70
N ILE A 212 57.08 -17.48 2.63
CA ILE A 212 56.80 -16.05 2.73
C ILE A 212 57.89 -15.33 1.91
N VAL A 213 57.49 -14.60 0.89
CA VAL A 213 58.38 -13.78 0.06
C VAL A 213 58.12 -12.32 0.40
N ILE A 214 59.14 -11.63 0.89
CA ILE A 214 59.15 -10.19 1.06
C ILE A 214 60.11 -9.66 0.00
N ASP A 215 59.61 -9.11 -1.07
CA ASP A 215 60.38 -8.59 -2.17
C ASP A 215 60.32 -7.07 -2.16
N SER A 216 61.47 -6.44 -2.12
CA SER A 216 61.59 -5.00 -2.23
C SER A 216 62.48 -4.69 -3.44
N ASP A 217 61.85 -4.19 -4.48
CA ASP A 217 62.54 -3.61 -5.64
C ASP A 217 63.10 -2.21 -5.21
N GLY A 218 64.10 -2.24 -4.36
CA GLY A 218 64.70 -1.04 -3.81
C GLY A 218 65.88 -0.52 -4.61
#